data_52ba3729df2040013b716e4dfa7beefc
#
_entry.id   52ba3729df2040013b716e4dfa7beefc
#
_cell.length_a   1.000
_cell.length_b   1.000
_cell.length_c   1.000
_cell.angle_alpha   90.00
_cell.angle_beta   90.00
_cell.angle_gamma   90.00
#
_symmetry.space_group_name_H-M   'P 1'
#
loop_
_entity.id
_entity.type
_entity.pdbx_description
1 polymer ?
#
loop_
_entity_poly.entity_id
_entity_poly.type
_entity_poly.pdbx_seq_one_letter_code
_entity_poly.pdbx_strand_id
1 'polypeptide(L)'
;MKTQKFGIEIELTGITRREAAKVIAKYYGSREIYKGGTYMYYDVPTNDGRCFKVMRDASIKPEMKDGSTGTDEMKTEIVSPICTYEDIEHIQEIVRQLRHKGAIANSSCGIHVHINAAPHNARSIRNIVNIMTSKEDILFKSLGVSQARAEKWCKKNEMTFVNKLNKIKPQTTDTIGHIWYNGEMGRRFSHYDSSRYHALNLHAVWQKGTIEFRCFNGTTHAGKIKTYIQLCLAISHQALTQKASSPRKTATTNEKYTFRTWLLRLGLIGDEFKTARNFLLENLDVKTNPVISMSLFPAGLMRFRSNNTSSCGLWTALRTMSGREAWIMANTVR
;
A
#
# COMPACT_ATOMS: atom_id res chain seq x y z
N MET A 1 0.51 -14.42 -8.71
CA MET A 1 0.86 -13.01 -8.47
C MET A 1 1.59 -12.41 -9.67
N LYS A 2 2.71 -12.98 -10.13
CA LYS A 2 3.59 -12.44 -11.19
C LYS A 2 2.98 -12.40 -12.59
N THR A 3 1.92 -13.15 -12.86
CA THR A 3 1.22 -13.18 -14.16
C THR A 3 0.20 -12.06 -14.35
N GLN A 4 0.00 -11.21 -13.33
CA GLN A 4 -0.93 -10.10 -13.41
C GLN A 4 -0.31 -8.92 -14.16
N LYS A 5 -1.14 -8.18 -14.88
CA LYS A 5 -0.76 -6.92 -15.52
C LYS A 5 -1.06 -5.75 -14.60
N PHE A 6 -0.20 -4.73 -14.67
CA PHE A 6 -0.37 -3.50 -13.89
C PHE A 6 0.00 -2.27 -14.71
N GLY A 7 -0.34 -1.10 -14.19
CA GLY A 7 0.16 0.21 -14.60
C GLY A 7 0.55 1.01 -13.35
N ILE A 8 1.37 2.03 -13.54
CA ILE A 8 1.77 2.92 -12.45
C ILE A 8 1.75 4.38 -12.91
N GLU A 9 1.23 5.25 -12.06
CA GLU A 9 1.30 6.69 -12.18
C GLU A 9 2.27 7.19 -11.09
N ILE A 10 3.27 7.99 -11.49
CA ILE A 10 4.33 8.50 -10.61
C ILE A 10 4.32 10.02 -10.70
N GLU A 11 3.81 10.67 -9.65
CA GLU A 11 3.81 12.13 -9.53
C GLU A 11 5.14 12.60 -8.95
N LEU A 12 5.73 13.63 -9.58
CA LEU A 12 7.02 14.19 -9.20
C LEU A 12 7.13 15.67 -9.60
N THR A 13 8.13 16.34 -9.05
CA THR A 13 8.50 17.71 -9.37
C THR A 13 10.04 17.84 -9.40
N GLY A 14 10.60 19.05 -9.42
CA GLY A 14 12.04 19.30 -9.48
C GLY A 14 12.65 19.20 -10.87
N ILE A 15 11.95 18.59 -11.83
CA ILE A 15 12.31 18.58 -13.25
C ILE A 15 11.06 18.84 -14.09
N THR A 16 11.26 19.35 -15.30
CA THR A 16 10.14 19.61 -16.22
C THR A 16 9.64 18.30 -16.85
N ARG A 17 8.39 18.31 -17.33
CA ARG A 17 7.81 17.19 -18.10
C ARG A 17 8.68 16.79 -19.28
N ARG A 18 9.25 17.79 -20.01
CA ARG A 18 10.13 17.52 -21.15
C ARG A 18 11.42 16.83 -20.74
N GLU A 19 12.03 17.27 -19.63
CA GLU A 19 13.25 16.62 -19.12
C GLU A 19 12.97 15.19 -18.65
N ALA A 20 11.85 14.97 -17.96
CA ALA A 20 11.43 13.63 -17.56
C ALA A 20 11.19 12.72 -18.78
N ALA A 21 10.51 13.23 -19.81
CA ALA A 21 10.31 12.51 -21.07
C ALA A 21 11.64 12.17 -21.77
N LYS A 22 12.60 13.09 -21.79
CA LYS A 22 13.94 12.84 -22.34
C LYS A 22 14.72 11.77 -21.58
N VAL A 23 14.60 11.72 -20.26
CA VAL A 23 15.22 10.65 -19.45
C VAL A 23 14.67 9.28 -19.85
N ILE A 24 13.35 9.14 -19.98
CA ILE A 24 12.72 7.88 -20.39
C ILE A 24 13.08 7.53 -21.84
N ALA A 25 13.05 8.52 -22.74
CA ALA A 25 13.41 8.34 -24.14
C ALA A 25 14.87 7.85 -24.29
N LYS A 26 15.79 8.45 -23.55
CA LYS A 26 17.20 8.02 -23.54
C LYS A 26 17.35 6.57 -23.05
N TYR A 27 16.59 6.18 -22.03
CA TYR A 27 16.61 4.81 -21.50
C TYR A 27 16.22 3.76 -22.56
N TYR A 28 15.21 4.08 -23.39
CA TYR A 28 14.72 3.18 -24.45
C TYR A 28 15.38 3.42 -25.82
N GLY A 29 16.35 4.33 -25.94
CA GLY A 29 16.93 4.69 -27.24
C GLY A 29 15.93 5.31 -28.22
N SER A 30 14.86 5.93 -27.69
CA SER A 30 13.79 6.56 -28.45
C SER A 30 13.81 8.09 -28.35
N ARG A 31 12.74 8.75 -28.72
CA ARG A 31 12.60 10.21 -28.58
C ARG A 31 11.26 10.55 -27.95
N GLU A 32 11.23 11.66 -27.20
CA GLU A 32 10.00 12.24 -26.69
C GLU A 32 9.20 12.92 -27.82
N ILE A 33 7.88 12.69 -27.85
CA ILE A 33 6.97 13.24 -28.85
C ILE A 33 5.94 14.09 -28.13
N TYR A 34 6.03 15.42 -28.28
CA TYR A 34 5.05 16.33 -27.69
C TYR A 34 3.70 16.22 -28.40
N LYS A 35 2.63 16.04 -27.63
CA LYS A 35 1.26 15.88 -28.11
C LYS A 35 0.33 17.07 -27.77
N GLY A 36 0.76 17.97 -26.90
CA GLY A 36 -0.05 19.13 -26.50
C GLY A 36 -1.28 18.76 -25.68
N GLY A 37 -2.39 19.41 -25.96
CA GLY A 37 -3.67 19.24 -25.28
C GLY A 37 -3.70 19.80 -23.85
N THR A 38 -4.79 19.60 -23.15
CA THR A 38 -5.02 20.13 -21.77
C THR A 38 -3.98 19.63 -20.78
N TYR A 39 -3.47 18.42 -21.00
CA TYR A 39 -2.45 17.79 -20.14
C TYR A 39 -1.01 18.07 -20.56
N MET A 40 -0.76 18.80 -21.67
CA MET A 40 0.56 19.17 -22.18
C MET A 40 1.53 17.99 -22.11
N TYR A 41 1.15 16.84 -22.70
CA TYR A 41 1.84 15.59 -22.49
C TYR A 41 2.83 15.24 -23.61
N TYR A 42 3.79 14.39 -23.24
CA TYR A 42 4.74 13.76 -24.15
C TYR A 42 4.47 12.25 -24.19
N ASP A 43 4.44 11.69 -25.39
CA ASP A 43 4.53 10.25 -25.60
C ASP A 43 6.01 9.85 -25.71
N VAL A 44 6.38 8.76 -25.06
CA VAL A 44 7.73 8.19 -25.13
C VAL A 44 7.63 6.71 -25.47
N PRO A 45 7.87 6.34 -26.75
CA PRO A 45 7.82 4.94 -27.19
C PRO A 45 8.91 4.10 -26.52
N THR A 46 8.56 2.85 -26.21
CA THR A 46 9.47 1.80 -25.75
C THR A 46 9.91 0.92 -26.93
N ASN A 47 10.91 0.06 -26.73
CA ASN A 47 11.46 -0.80 -27.80
C ASN A 47 10.48 -1.88 -28.25
N ASP A 48 9.46 -2.20 -27.44
CA ASP A 48 8.44 -3.21 -27.73
C ASP A 48 7.12 -2.63 -28.24
N GLY A 49 7.13 -1.35 -28.63
CA GLY A 49 5.97 -0.65 -29.20
C GLY A 49 4.97 -0.11 -28.18
N ARG A 50 5.20 -0.33 -26.88
CA ARG A 50 4.40 0.33 -25.83
C ARG A 50 4.82 1.79 -25.70
N CYS A 51 4.12 2.56 -24.86
CA CYS A 51 4.38 3.99 -24.74
C CYS A 51 4.18 4.47 -23.31
N PHE A 52 5.17 5.16 -22.74
CA PHE A 52 5.01 5.98 -21.54
C PHE A 52 4.38 7.31 -21.91
N LYS A 53 3.60 7.88 -20.99
CA LYS A 53 3.12 9.26 -21.07
C LYS A 53 3.72 10.07 -19.95
N VAL A 54 4.21 11.25 -20.27
CA VAL A 54 4.67 12.23 -19.28
C VAL A 54 3.78 13.45 -19.40
N MET A 55 2.95 13.71 -18.40
CA MET A 55 1.85 14.66 -18.49
C MET A 55 1.76 15.59 -17.29
N ARG A 56 0.95 16.64 -17.43
CA ARG A 56 0.66 17.59 -16.37
C ARG A 56 -0.38 17.02 -15.42
N ASP A 57 -0.08 16.98 -14.12
CA ASP A 57 -1.09 16.88 -13.08
C ASP A 57 -1.21 18.22 -12.33
N ALA A 58 -2.41 18.80 -12.36
CA ALA A 58 -2.69 20.10 -11.77
C ALA A 58 -2.59 20.10 -10.23
N SER A 59 -2.72 18.95 -9.58
CA SER A 59 -2.71 18.80 -8.12
C SER A 59 -1.31 18.97 -7.52
N ILE A 60 -0.26 18.76 -8.34
CA ILE A 60 1.13 18.85 -7.91
C ILE A 60 1.48 20.31 -7.61
N LYS A 61 2.08 20.56 -6.45
CA LYS A 61 2.71 21.84 -6.13
C LYS A 61 4.15 21.80 -6.63
N PRO A 62 4.50 22.61 -7.64
CA PRO A 62 5.83 22.55 -8.23
C PRO A 62 6.88 23.11 -7.26
N GLU A 63 7.96 22.39 -7.08
CA GLU A 63 9.04 22.70 -6.14
C GLU A 63 10.39 22.33 -6.77
N MET A 64 11.39 23.14 -6.56
CA MET A 64 12.77 22.90 -6.93
C MET A 64 13.48 22.08 -5.85
N LYS A 65 14.64 21.51 -6.17
CA LYS A 65 15.40 20.70 -5.23
C LYS A 65 15.89 21.48 -4.00
N ASP A 66 16.04 22.78 -4.10
CA ASP A 66 16.43 23.70 -3.03
C ASP A 66 15.23 24.16 -2.16
N GLY A 67 14.02 23.66 -2.46
CA GLY A 67 12.79 24.02 -1.75
C GLY A 67 12.08 25.27 -2.30
N SER A 68 12.66 25.96 -3.30
CA SER A 68 12.00 27.09 -3.94
C SER A 68 10.83 26.66 -4.83
N THR A 69 9.91 27.59 -5.08
CA THR A 69 8.74 27.31 -5.94
C THR A 69 9.19 27.06 -7.38
N GLY A 70 8.81 25.94 -7.96
CA GLY A 70 9.03 25.58 -9.34
C GLY A 70 7.99 26.17 -10.29
N THR A 71 8.19 25.95 -11.59
CA THR A 71 7.26 26.37 -12.66
C THR A 71 6.16 25.33 -12.89
N ASP A 72 5.08 25.72 -13.60
CA ASP A 72 4.01 24.78 -13.98
C ASP A 72 4.52 23.58 -14.80
N GLU A 73 5.62 23.74 -15.54
CA GLU A 73 6.24 22.65 -16.30
C GLU A 73 6.78 21.51 -15.43
N MET A 74 7.02 21.78 -14.13
CA MET A 74 7.47 20.81 -13.13
C MET A 74 6.33 20.04 -12.44
N LYS A 75 5.08 20.29 -12.81
CA LYS A 75 3.94 19.46 -12.43
C LYS A 75 3.94 18.22 -13.31
N THR A 76 4.70 17.22 -12.94
CA THR A 76 5.03 16.09 -13.81
C THR A 76 4.44 14.80 -13.26
N GLU A 77 3.60 14.15 -14.04
CA GLU A 77 3.10 12.80 -13.82
C GLU A 77 3.63 11.88 -14.92
N ILE A 78 4.19 10.75 -14.53
CA ILE A 78 4.64 9.70 -15.44
C ILE A 78 3.65 8.57 -15.38
N VAL A 79 3.01 8.26 -16.51
CA VAL A 79 2.07 7.15 -16.65
C VAL A 79 2.74 6.05 -17.46
N SER A 80 2.89 4.87 -16.86
CA SER A 80 3.47 3.72 -17.56
C SER A 80 2.49 3.14 -18.58
N PRO A 81 2.98 2.41 -19.60
CA PRO A 81 2.14 1.49 -20.35
C PRO A 81 1.61 0.37 -19.44
N ILE A 82 0.82 -0.54 -20.03
CA ILE A 82 0.46 -1.80 -19.35
C ILE A 82 1.74 -2.62 -19.18
N CYS A 83 2.08 -2.93 -17.94
CA CYS A 83 3.30 -3.58 -17.52
C CYS A 83 3.06 -5.02 -17.06
N THR A 84 4.10 -5.84 -17.16
CA THR A 84 4.23 -7.16 -16.53
C THR A 84 5.18 -7.08 -15.33
N TYR A 85 5.32 -8.18 -14.61
CA TYR A 85 6.18 -8.21 -13.41
C TYR A 85 7.66 -7.91 -13.74
N GLU A 86 8.11 -8.32 -14.89
CA GLU A 86 9.47 -8.12 -15.42
C GLU A 86 9.78 -6.64 -15.67
N ASP A 87 8.78 -5.84 -16.00
CA ASP A 87 8.93 -4.40 -16.23
C ASP A 87 9.29 -3.60 -14.96
N ILE A 88 9.14 -4.21 -13.78
CA ILE A 88 9.47 -3.54 -12.51
C ILE A 88 10.91 -3.04 -12.48
N GLU A 89 11.85 -3.80 -13.02
CA GLU A 89 13.26 -3.42 -13.05
C GLU A 89 13.50 -2.22 -13.97
N HIS A 90 12.82 -2.17 -15.12
CA HIS A 90 12.87 -1.02 -16.03
C HIS A 90 12.32 0.25 -15.35
N ILE A 91 11.17 0.12 -14.66
CA ILE A 91 10.57 1.23 -13.90
C ILE A 91 11.55 1.72 -12.82
N GLN A 92 12.20 0.80 -12.09
CA GLN A 92 13.17 1.15 -11.06
C GLN A 92 14.36 1.92 -11.63
N GLU A 93 14.88 1.52 -12.80
CA GLU A 93 16.00 2.18 -13.42
C GLU A 93 15.62 3.57 -13.93
N ILE A 94 14.48 3.71 -14.57
CA ILE A 94 13.92 5.00 -14.98
C ILE A 94 13.82 5.94 -13.77
N VAL A 95 13.27 5.47 -12.66
CA VAL A 95 13.13 6.29 -11.43
C VAL A 95 14.49 6.71 -10.86
N ARG A 96 15.51 5.86 -10.91
CA ARG A 96 16.87 6.24 -10.50
C ARG A 96 17.41 7.36 -11.39
N GLN A 97 17.27 7.22 -12.70
CA GLN A 97 17.75 8.23 -13.65
C GLN A 97 16.99 9.56 -13.49
N LEU A 98 15.67 9.53 -13.28
CA LEU A 98 14.87 10.73 -12.98
C LEU A 98 15.39 11.43 -11.72
N ARG A 99 15.62 10.66 -10.63
CA ARG A 99 16.18 11.20 -9.39
C ARG A 99 17.58 11.81 -9.59
N HIS A 100 18.45 11.15 -10.37
CA HIS A 100 19.75 11.68 -10.71
C HIS A 100 19.66 12.96 -11.54
N LYS A 101 18.62 13.09 -12.38
CA LYS A 101 18.36 14.31 -13.15
C LYS A 101 17.83 15.47 -12.30
N GLY A 102 17.41 15.20 -11.04
CA GLY A 102 16.91 16.23 -10.13
C GLY A 102 15.45 16.07 -9.74
N ALA A 103 14.75 15.00 -10.20
CA ALA A 103 13.38 14.75 -9.77
C ALA A 103 13.28 14.55 -8.27
N ILE A 104 12.30 15.19 -7.67
CA ILE A 104 11.91 15.04 -6.27
C ILE A 104 10.40 14.74 -6.17
N ALA A 105 9.96 14.31 -5.02
CA ALA A 105 8.55 14.18 -4.68
C ALA A 105 8.30 14.89 -3.35
N ASN A 106 7.28 15.73 -3.30
CA ASN A 106 6.85 16.42 -2.09
C ASN A 106 5.50 15.90 -1.59
N SER A 107 4.95 16.52 -0.56
CA SER A 107 3.68 16.09 0.07
C SER A 107 2.46 16.16 -0.86
N SER A 108 2.53 16.89 -1.97
CA SER A 108 1.45 16.93 -2.97
C SER A 108 1.51 15.78 -3.96
N CYS A 109 2.66 15.10 -4.08
CA CYS A 109 2.86 13.99 -4.99
C CYS A 109 2.36 12.67 -4.40
N GLY A 110 1.89 11.77 -5.27
CA GLY A 110 1.49 10.41 -4.95
C GLY A 110 2.05 9.39 -5.93
N ILE A 111 1.89 8.13 -5.57
CA ILE A 111 2.07 6.99 -6.47
C ILE A 111 0.74 6.26 -6.54
N HIS A 112 0.27 5.97 -7.75
CA HIS A 112 -0.93 5.19 -7.98
C HIS A 112 -0.57 3.90 -8.72
N VAL A 113 -1.06 2.78 -8.23
CA VAL A 113 -0.83 1.47 -8.86
C VAL A 113 -2.16 0.92 -9.32
N HIS A 114 -2.26 0.65 -10.61
CA HIS A 114 -3.43 0.09 -11.29
C HIS A 114 -3.22 -1.38 -11.56
N ILE A 115 -4.09 -2.25 -11.07
CA ILE A 115 -4.09 -3.67 -11.38
C ILE A 115 -5.20 -3.96 -12.38
N ASN A 116 -4.91 -4.76 -13.42
CA ASN A 116 -5.91 -5.15 -14.41
C ASN A 116 -7.13 -5.80 -13.73
N ALA A 117 -8.32 -5.21 -13.94
CA ALA A 117 -9.56 -5.71 -13.35
C ALA A 117 -10.17 -6.89 -14.11
N ALA A 118 -9.77 -7.16 -15.35
CA ALA A 118 -10.39 -8.19 -16.19
C ALA A 118 -10.42 -9.61 -15.56
N PRO A 119 -9.41 -10.05 -14.78
CA PRO A 119 -9.49 -11.34 -14.09
C PRO A 119 -10.42 -11.34 -12.86
N HIS A 120 -10.83 -10.16 -12.39
CA HIS A 120 -11.66 -10.01 -11.20
C HIS A 120 -13.15 -10.16 -11.53
N ASN A 121 -13.87 -10.84 -10.65
CA ASN A 121 -15.32 -10.90 -10.63
C ASN A 121 -15.88 -10.26 -9.34
N ALA A 122 -17.18 -10.22 -9.19
CA ALA A 122 -17.82 -9.60 -8.03
C ALA A 122 -17.33 -10.16 -6.69
N ARG A 123 -17.07 -11.48 -6.61
CA ARG A 123 -16.52 -12.11 -5.40
C ARG A 123 -15.12 -11.59 -5.10
N SER A 124 -14.22 -11.57 -6.06
CA SER A 124 -12.84 -11.13 -5.84
C SER A 124 -12.74 -9.62 -5.61
N ILE A 125 -13.61 -8.80 -6.23
CA ILE A 125 -13.71 -7.37 -5.88
C ILE A 125 -14.20 -7.19 -4.45
N ARG A 126 -15.19 -7.94 -4.00
CA ARG A 126 -15.60 -7.92 -2.58
C ARG A 126 -14.45 -8.37 -1.66
N ASN A 127 -13.70 -9.39 -2.05
CA ASN A 127 -12.54 -9.85 -1.28
C ASN A 127 -11.49 -8.74 -1.14
N ILE A 128 -11.13 -8.04 -2.22
CA ILE A 128 -10.10 -7.00 -2.17
C ILE A 128 -10.55 -5.82 -1.30
N VAL A 129 -11.84 -5.43 -1.37
CA VAL A 129 -12.43 -4.42 -0.46
C VAL A 129 -12.29 -4.86 0.99
N ASN A 130 -12.66 -6.11 1.31
CA ASN A 130 -12.60 -6.63 2.67
C ASN A 130 -11.15 -6.74 3.18
N ILE A 131 -10.21 -7.20 2.34
CA ILE A 131 -8.79 -7.27 2.68
C ILE A 131 -8.28 -5.86 3.00
N MET A 132 -8.53 -4.89 2.13
CA MET A 132 -8.13 -3.50 2.36
C MET A 132 -8.76 -2.96 3.63
N THR A 133 -10.08 -3.05 3.80
CA THR A 133 -10.78 -2.57 5.00
C THR A 133 -10.19 -3.14 6.28
N SER A 134 -9.86 -4.44 6.29
CA SER A 134 -9.30 -5.09 7.48
C SER A 134 -7.88 -4.63 7.81
N LYS A 135 -7.13 -4.10 6.85
CA LYS A 135 -5.71 -3.75 6.97
C LYS A 135 -5.40 -2.26 6.86
N GLU A 136 -6.34 -1.43 6.44
CA GLU A 136 -6.12 -0.01 6.16
C GLU A 136 -5.43 0.73 7.30
N ASP A 137 -5.80 0.46 8.57
CA ASP A 137 -5.24 1.19 9.70
C ASP A 137 -3.74 0.93 9.86
N ILE A 138 -3.35 -0.33 9.85
CA ILE A 138 -1.95 -0.73 9.96
C ILE A 138 -1.17 -0.44 8.67
N LEU A 139 -1.82 -0.53 7.51
CA LEU A 139 -1.24 -0.21 6.21
C LEU A 139 -0.90 1.28 6.10
N PHE A 140 -1.81 2.17 6.49
CA PHE A 140 -1.58 3.62 6.47
C PHE A 140 -0.43 4.01 7.40
N LYS A 141 -0.35 3.40 8.58
CA LYS A 141 0.79 3.59 9.49
C LYS A 141 2.09 3.07 8.88
N SER A 142 2.08 1.88 8.31
CA SER A 142 3.20 1.26 7.60
C SER A 142 3.75 2.14 6.48
N LEU A 143 2.86 2.77 5.69
CA LEU A 143 3.21 3.64 4.58
C LEU A 143 3.52 5.08 5.00
N GLY A 144 3.31 5.45 6.27
CA GLY A 144 3.48 6.82 6.74
C GLY A 144 2.50 7.80 6.08
N VAL A 145 1.26 7.37 5.79
CA VAL A 145 0.24 8.24 5.18
C VAL A 145 -0.23 9.26 6.20
N SER A 146 -0.07 10.54 5.90
CA SER A 146 -0.55 11.61 6.77
C SER A 146 -2.08 11.68 6.78
N GLN A 147 -2.66 12.17 7.88
CA GLN A 147 -4.11 12.34 7.99
C GLN A 147 -4.64 13.28 6.90
N ALA A 148 -3.96 14.40 6.64
CA ALA A 148 -4.37 15.34 5.60
C ALA A 148 -4.40 14.70 4.19
N ARG A 149 -3.43 13.82 3.87
CA ARG A 149 -3.43 13.08 2.62
C ARG A 149 -4.57 12.05 2.59
N ALA A 150 -4.77 11.31 3.68
CA ALA A 150 -5.82 10.32 3.80
C ALA A 150 -7.21 10.92 3.58
N GLU A 151 -7.50 12.07 4.18
CA GLU A 151 -8.79 12.75 4.06
C GLU A 151 -9.04 13.34 2.67
N LYS A 152 -8.01 13.83 2.02
CA LYS A 152 -8.14 14.54 0.74
C LYS A 152 -8.08 13.61 -0.48
N TRP A 153 -7.12 12.67 -0.50
CA TRP A 153 -6.74 11.96 -1.72
C TRP A 153 -6.93 10.44 -1.68
N CYS A 154 -6.96 9.85 -0.49
CA CYS A 154 -7.00 8.40 -0.35
C CYS A 154 -7.78 7.96 0.90
N LYS A 155 -9.05 8.36 1.00
CA LYS A 155 -9.94 7.96 2.09
C LYS A 155 -9.97 6.45 2.27
N LYS A 156 -10.10 6.02 3.51
CA LYS A 156 -10.37 4.60 3.81
C LYS A 156 -11.75 4.21 3.29
N ASN A 157 -11.97 2.90 3.14
CA ASN A 157 -13.28 2.40 2.73
C ASN A 157 -14.37 2.81 3.74
N GLU A 158 -15.48 3.34 3.25
CA GLU A 158 -16.63 3.68 4.08
C GLU A 158 -17.33 2.42 4.57
N MET A 159 -17.54 2.30 5.88
CA MET A 159 -18.16 1.11 6.46
C MET A 159 -19.61 0.89 5.99
N THR A 160 -20.32 1.95 5.62
CA THR A 160 -21.65 1.88 4.98
C THR A 160 -21.60 1.11 3.66
N PHE A 161 -20.63 1.42 2.79
CA PHE A 161 -20.36 0.69 1.55
C PHE A 161 -19.97 -0.77 1.84
N VAL A 162 -19.00 -0.98 2.73
CA VAL A 162 -18.48 -2.31 3.08
C VAL A 162 -19.59 -3.22 3.63
N ASN A 163 -20.43 -2.68 4.52
CA ASN A 163 -21.54 -3.43 5.13
C ASN A 163 -22.60 -3.80 4.07
N LYS A 164 -23.00 -2.86 3.18
CA LYS A 164 -23.93 -3.15 2.08
C LYS A 164 -23.37 -4.22 1.16
N LEU A 165 -22.08 -4.10 0.77
CA LEU A 165 -21.38 -5.06 -0.10
C LEU A 165 -21.39 -6.48 0.50
N ASN A 166 -21.13 -6.62 1.80
CA ASN A 166 -21.11 -7.91 2.47
C ASN A 166 -22.49 -8.47 2.80
N LYS A 167 -23.51 -7.62 3.01
CA LYS A 167 -24.90 -8.03 3.19
C LYS A 167 -25.49 -8.55 1.88
N ILE A 168 -25.32 -7.82 0.78
CA ILE A 168 -25.90 -8.12 -0.54
C ILE A 168 -25.16 -9.28 -1.21
N LYS A 169 -23.83 -9.35 -1.06
CA LYS A 169 -22.95 -10.33 -1.72
C LYS A 169 -23.19 -10.37 -3.24
N PRO A 170 -22.96 -9.24 -3.93
CA PRO A 170 -23.26 -9.09 -5.36
C PRO A 170 -22.60 -10.19 -6.20
N GLN A 171 -23.28 -10.59 -7.27
CA GLN A 171 -22.79 -11.60 -8.22
C GLN A 171 -22.21 -10.95 -9.48
N THR A 172 -22.49 -9.66 -9.72
CA THR A 172 -22.00 -8.92 -10.88
C THR A 172 -21.24 -7.66 -10.46
N THR A 173 -20.34 -7.19 -11.30
CA THR A 173 -19.62 -5.93 -11.10
C THR A 173 -20.56 -4.72 -11.18
N ASP A 174 -21.63 -4.79 -11.99
CA ASP A 174 -22.63 -3.73 -12.05
C ASP A 174 -23.38 -3.56 -10.72
N THR A 175 -23.74 -4.65 -10.06
CA THR A 175 -24.33 -4.59 -8.72
C THR A 175 -23.37 -3.95 -7.70
N ILE A 176 -22.05 -4.21 -7.82
CA ILE A 176 -21.06 -3.49 -7.01
C ILE A 176 -21.07 -1.99 -7.33
N GLY A 177 -21.17 -1.63 -8.60
CA GLY A 177 -21.30 -0.24 -9.05
C GLY A 177 -22.52 0.46 -8.44
N HIS A 178 -23.67 -0.19 -8.44
CA HIS A 178 -24.87 0.35 -7.79
C HIS A 178 -24.65 0.63 -6.30
N ILE A 179 -23.92 -0.25 -5.60
CA ILE A 179 -23.60 -0.03 -4.19
C ILE A 179 -22.58 1.09 -4.03
N TRP A 180 -21.54 1.13 -4.88
CA TRP A 180 -20.47 2.12 -4.85
C TRP A 180 -20.97 3.55 -5.10
N TYR A 181 -21.85 3.72 -6.07
CA TYR A 181 -22.42 5.02 -6.46
C TYR A 181 -23.76 5.33 -5.77
N ASN A 182 -24.17 4.54 -4.76
CA ASN A 182 -25.48 4.69 -4.10
C ASN A 182 -26.68 4.77 -5.07
N GLY A 183 -26.65 3.96 -6.14
CA GLY A 183 -27.67 3.91 -7.17
C GLY A 183 -27.44 4.84 -8.36
N GLU A 184 -26.59 5.84 -8.24
CA GLU A 184 -26.32 6.84 -9.28
C GLU A 184 -25.31 6.33 -10.34
N MET A 185 -25.68 5.30 -11.09
CA MET A 185 -24.77 4.62 -12.04
C MET A 185 -24.25 5.54 -13.16
N GLY A 186 -24.89 6.67 -13.44
CA GLY A 186 -24.38 7.67 -14.38
C GLY A 186 -23.02 8.25 -13.98
N ARG A 187 -22.71 8.27 -12.68
CA ARG A 187 -21.43 8.74 -12.15
C ARG A 187 -20.22 7.95 -12.65
N ARG A 188 -20.40 6.70 -13.05
CA ARG A 188 -19.33 5.87 -13.61
C ARG A 188 -18.69 6.46 -14.88
N PHE A 189 -19.41 7.34 -15.58
CA PHE A 189 -18.91 8.01 -16.78
C PHE A 189 -18.21 9.35 -16.50
N SER A 190 -18.27 9.85 -15.26
CA SER A 190 -17.61 11.09 -14.87
C SER A 190 -16.13 10.87 -14.60
N HIS A 191 -15.25 11.46 -15.43
CA HIS A 191 -13.80 11.31 -15.27
C HIS A 191 -13.29 11.75 -13.88
N TYR A 192 -13.86 12.80 -13.31
CA TYR A 192 -13.47 13.37 -12.02
C TYR A 192 -14.46 13.10 -10.90
N ASP A 193 -15.15 11.96 -10.94
CA ASP A 193 -16.05 11.60 -9.84
C ASP A 193 -15.32 11.56 -8.49
N SER A 194 -15.92 12.15 -7.46
CA SER A 194 -15.30 12.26 -6.14
C SER A 194 -15.06 10.92 -5.44
N SER A 195 -15.77 9.86 -5.85
CA SER A 195 -15.56 8.51 -5.32
C SER A 195 -14.18 7.92 -5.64
N ARG A 196 -13.45 8.54 -6.61
CA ARG A 196 -12.06 8.13 -6.92
C ARG A 196 -11.08 8.37 -5.77
N TYR A 197 -11.38 9.27 -4.83
CA TYR A 197 -10.47 9.65 -3.75
C TYR A 197 -10.48 8.68 -2.57
N HIS A 198 -10.46 7.37 -2.86
CA HIS A 198 -10.29 6.31 -1.88
C HIS A 198 -8.92 5.63 -2.05
N ALA A 199 -8.38 5.08 -0.95
CA ALA A 199 -7.14 4.29 -0.96
C ALA A 199 -7.22 3.11 -1.93
N LEU A 200 -8.38 2.46 -1.97
CA LEU A 200 -8.79 1.50 -2.98
C LEU A 200 -9.86 2.16 -3.86
N ASN A 201 -9.46 2.69 -5.00
CA ASN A 201 -10.36 3.34 -5.94
C ASN A 201 -11.02 2.31 -6.88
N LEU A 202 -12.28 2.01 -6.64
CA LEU A 202 -13.07 1.16 -7.53
C LEU A 202 -13.68 1.91 -8.71
N HIS A 203 -13.76 3.25 -8.68
CA HIS A 203 -14.22 4.03 -9.85
C HIS A 203 -13.40 3.70 -11.10
N ALA A 204 -12.10 3.43 -10.92
CA ALA A 204 -11.20 3.01 -12.00
C ALA A 204 -11.63 1.71 -12.70
N VAL A 205 -12.43 0.84 -12.06
CA VAL A 205 -12.95 -0.39 -12.68
C VAL A 205 -13.81 -0.06 -13.89
N TRP A 206 -14.66 0.95 -13.79
CA TRP A 206 -15.58 1.36 -14.87
C TRP A 206 -14.97 2.39 -15.82
N GLN A 207 -13.98 3.16 -15.38
CA GLN A 207 -13.31 4.18 -16.18
C GLN A 207 -12.13 3.66 -16.99
N LYS A 208 -11.32 2.79 -16.39
CA LYS A 208 -10.02 2.36 -16.93
C LYS A 208 -9.90 0.82 -17.04
N GLY A 209 -10.88 0.06 -16.57
CA GLY A 209 -10.77 -1.41 -16.47
C GLY A 209 -9.73 -1.87 -15.45
N THR A 210 -9.46 -1.08 -14.41
CA THR A 210 -8.43 -1.36 -13.40
C THR A 210 -8.95 -1.19 -11.99
N ILE A 211 -8.32 -1.87 -11.03
CA ILE A 211 -8.46 -1.60 -9.59
C ILE A 211 -7.26 -0.74 -9.21
N GLU A 212 -7.51 0.46 -8.70
CA GLU A 212 -6.46 1.43 -8.42
C GLU A 212 -6.19 1.54 -6.91
N PHE A 213 -4.90 1.50 -6.54
CA PHE A 213 -4.41 1.76 -5.18
C PHE A 213 -3.76 3.15 -5.15
N ARG A 214 -4.31 4.06 -4.33
CA ARG A 214 -3.92 5.49 -4.26
C ARG A 214 -3.26 5.90 -2.94
N CYS A 215 -3.02 4.96 -2.03
CA CYS A 215 -2.56 5.27 -0.66
C CYS A 215 -1.06 5.55 -0.52
N PHE A 216 -0.30 5.54 -1.59
CA PHE A 216 1.15 5.70 -1.51
C PHE A 216 1.56 7.17 -1.60
N ASN A 217 2.47 7.58 -0.71
CA ASN A 217 3.12 8.88 -0.79
C ASN A 217 4.03 8.95 -2.03
N GLY A 218 4.19 10.13 -2.62
CA GLY A 218 5.14 10.36 -3.68
C GLY A 218 6.58 10.02 -3.23
N THR A 219 7.33 9.42 -4.13
CA THR A 219 8.73 9.07 -3.88
C THR A 219 9.50 8.86 -5.16
N THR A 220 10.77 9.24 -5.16
CA THR A 220 11.77 8.90 -6.20
C THR A 220 12.69 7.75 -5.76
N HIS A 221 12.30 7.00 -4.73
CA HIS A 221 13.04 5.84 -4.25
C HIS A 221 12.60 4.57 -4.97
N ALA A 222 13.41 4.08 -5.91
CA ALA A 222 13.11 2.92 -6.76
C ALA A 222 12.71 1.64 -5.98
N GLY A 223 13.31 1.41 -4.81
CA GLY A 223 12.95 0.27 -3.95
C GLY A 223 11.57 0.40 -3.33
N LYS A 224 11.13 1.61 -2.96
CA LYS A 224 9.76 1.85 -2.46
C LYS A 224 8.73 1.65 -3.58
N ILE A 225 9.02 2.11 -4.80
CA ILE A 225 8.15 1.91 -5.97
C ILE A 225 7.97 0.43 -6.28
N LYS A 226 9.05 -0.36 -6.33
CA LYS A 226 8.98 -1.84 -6.44
C LYS A 226 8.10 -2.44 -5.34
N THR A 227 8.29 -1.98 -4.11
CA THR A 227 7.50 -2.44 -2.95
C THR A 227 6.01 -2.20 -3.13
N TYR A 228 5.61 -1.02 -3.61
CA TYR A 228 4.21 -0.67 -3.81
C TYR A 228 3.56 -1.53 -4.90
N ILE A 229 4.24 -1.74 -6.01
CA ILE A 229 3.77 -2.62 -7.09
C ILE A 229 3.61 -4.06 -6.57
N GLN A 230 4.63 -4.60 -5.89
CA GLN A 230 4.61 -5.96 -5.35
C GLN A 230 3.47 -6.15 -4.34
N LEU A 231 3.23 -5.17 -3.47
CA LEU A 231 2.14 -5.21 -2.49
C LEU A 231 0.78 -5.25 -3.18
N CYS A 232 0.53 -4.38 -4.16
CA CYS A 232 -0.74 -4.33 -4.89
C CYS A 232 -1.02 -5.63 -5.65
N LEU A 233 -0.01 -6.17 -6.34
CA LEU A 233 -0.09 -7.45 -7.04
C LEU A 233 -0.39 -8.61 -6.07
N ALA A 234 0.21 -8.60 -4.89
CA ALA A 234 0.01 -9.62 -3.86
C ALA A 234 -1.39 -9.54 -3.23
N ILE A 235 -1.89 -8.33 -2.93
CA ILE A 235 -3.26 -8.12 -2.42
C ILE A 235 -4.29 -8.57 -3.46
N SER A 236 -4.11 -8.19 -4.73
CA SER A 236 -4.99 -8.59 -5.82
C SER A 236 -4.97 -10.11 -6.00
N HIS A 237 -3.81 -10.74 -5.97
CA HIS A 237 -3.67 -12.20 -6.07
C HIS A 237 -4.41 -12.90 -4.92
N GLN A 238 -4.25 -12.43 -3.69
CA GLN A 238 -4.98 -12.98 -2.54
C GLN A 238 -6.49 -12.86 -2.73
N ALA A 239 -6.97 -11.71 -3.23
CA ALA A 239 -8.40 -11.49 -3.48
C ALA A 239 -8.96 -12.44 -4.56
N LEU A 240 -8.18 -12.76 -5.59
CA LEU A 240 -8.55 -13.71 -6.65
C LEU A 240 -8.62 -15.15 -6.16
N THR A 241 -7.66 -15.56 -5.32
CA THR A 241 -7.49 -16.97 -4.92
C THR A 241 -8.31 -17.36 -3.69
N GLN A 242 -8.63 -16.42 -2.81
CA GLN A 242 -9.42 -16.71 -1.61
C GLN A 242 -10.91 -16.92 -1.93
N LYS A 243 -11.53 -17.90 -1.26
CA LYS A 243 -12.98 -18.12 -1.34
C LYS A 243 -13.75 -16.92 -0.73
N ALA A 244 -13.29 -16.41 0.42
CA ALA A 244 -13.87 -15.28 1.10
C ALA A 244 -12.82 -14.54 1.95
N SER A 245 -13.08 -13.27 2.24
CA SER A 245 -12.30 -12.45 3.19
C SER A 245 -13.25 -11.68 4.10
N SER A 246 -12.76 -11.38 5.31
CA SER A 246 -13.52 -10.62 6.32
C SER A 246 -13.05 -9.15 6.32
N PRO A 247 -13.97 -8.18 6.43
CA PRO A 247 -13.63 -6.76 6.60
C PRO A 247 -13.28 -6.40 8.06
N ARG A 248 -13.32 -7.38 8.99
CA ARG A 248 -13.04 -7.11 10.40
C ARG A 248 -11.68 -6.47 10.56
N LYS A 249 -11.65 -5.31 11.22
CA LYS A 249 -10.41 -4.58 11.50
C LYS A 249 -9.42 -5.45 12.27
N THR A 250 -8.17 -5.34 11.91
CA THR A 250 -7.09 -6.06 12.59
C THR A 250 -6.82 -5.42 13.94
N ALA A 251 -7.17 -6.12 15.02
CA ALA A 251 -6.77 -5.75 16.37
C ALA A 251 -5.44 -6.43 16.71
N THR A 252 -4.48 -5.67 17.24
CA THR A 252 -3.17 -6.22 17.61
C THR A 252 -2.47 -5.34 18.64
N THR A 253 -1.70 -5.96 19.52
CA THR A 253 -0.76 -5.30 20.44
C THR A 253 0.65 -5.21 19.87
N ASN A 254 0.95 -5.94 18.79
CA ASN A 254 2.22 -5.93 18.08
C ASN A 254 2.00 -5.79 16.58
N GLU A 255 1.93 -4.53 16.12
CA GLU A 255 1.64 -4.20 14.73
C GLU A 255 2.68 -4.76 13.76
N LYS A 256 3.97 -4.65 14.10
CA LYS A 256 5.07 -5.11 13.24
C LYS A 256 5.01 -6.61 13.00
N TYR A 257 4.79 -7.39 14.07
CA TYR A 257 4.65 -8.85 13.94
C TYR A 257 3.41 -9.24 13.14
N THR A 258 2.26 -8.64 13.47
CA THR A 258 1.00 -8.92 12.79
C THR A 258 1.05 -8.57 11.31
N PHE A 259 1.62 -7.41 10.97
CA PHE A 259 1.75 -6.99 9.58
C PHE A 259 2.75 -7.87 8.82
N ARG A 260 3.91 -8.19 9.42
CA ARG A 260 4.87 -9.14 8.84
C ARG A 260 4.22 -10.49 8.53
N THR A 261 3.44 -11.03 9.47
CA THR A 261 2.73 -12.30 9.27
C THR A 261 1.76 -12.21 8.09
N TRP A 262 1.05 -11.09 7.93
CA TRP A 262 0.18 -10.87 6.80
C TRP A 262 0.95 -10.77 5.49
N LEU A 263 2.07 -10.06 5.43
CA LEU A 263 2.92 -9.98 4.23
C LEU A 263 3.39 -11.37 3.77
N LEU A 264 3.78 -12.23 4.72
CA LEU A 264 4.14 -13.62 4.40
C LEU A 264 2.94 -14.41 3.84
N ARG A 265 1.74 -14.23 4.40
CA ARG A 265 0.50 -14.84 3.88
C ARG A 265 0.10 -14.31 2.51
N LEU A 266 0.47 -13.09 2.16
CA LEU A 266 0.35 -12.54 0.81
C LEU A 266 1.30 -13.19 -0.20
N GLY A 267 2.25 -14.01 0.26
CA GLY A 267 3.27 -14.64 -0.58
C GLY A 267 4.53 -13.79 -0.76
N LEU A 268 4.70 -12.70 0.00
CA LEU A 268 5.93 -11.89 -0.02
C LEU A 268 7.04 -12.59 0.80
N ILE A 269 7.48 -13.78 0.34
CA ILE A 269 8.44 -14.67 0.99
C ILE A 269 9.73 -14.71 0.17
N GLY A 270 10.86 -15.00 0.83
CA GLY A 270 12.17 -15.12 0.18
C GLY A 270 12.89 -13.78 -0.02
N ASP A 271 14.06 -13.83 -0.63
CA ASP A 271 14.96 -12.69 -0.79
C ASP A 271 14.44 -11.65 -1.79
N GLU A 272 13.71 -12.07 -2.80
CA GLU A 272 13.08 -11.18 -3.77
C GLU A 272 12.20 -10.11 -3.10
N PHE A 273 11.51 -10.48 -2.02
CA PHE A 273 10.60 -9.59 -1.29
C PHE A 273 11.19 -9.03 0.00
N LYS A 274 12.48 -9.27 0.27
CA LYS A 274 13.16 -8.77 1.48
C LYS A 274 13.08 -7.24 1.57
N THR A 275 13.38 -6.55 0.47
CA THR A 275 13.29 -5.09 0.37
C THR A 275 11.87 -4.60 0.64
N ALA A 276 10.86 -5.25 0.05
CA ALA A 276 9.46 -4.89 0.27
C ALA A 276 9.06 -5.05 1.74
N ARG A 277 9.42 -6.18 2.37
CA ARG A 277 9.13 -6.38 3.80
C ARG A 277 9.82 -5.35 4.68
N ASN A 278 11.06 -4.97 4.38
CA ASN A 278 11.79 -3.97 5.16
C ASN A 278 11.08 -2.61 5.11
N PHE A 279 10.76 -2.09 3.92
CA PHE A 279 10.06 -0.81 3.78
C PHE A 279 8.65 -0.81 4.38
N LEU A 280 7.92 -1.92 4.23
CA LEU A 280 6.58 -2.03 4.79
C LEU A 280 6.55 -2.22 6.31
N LEU A 281 7.68 -2.49 6.95
CA LEU A 281 7.79 -2.69 8.39
C LEU A 281 8.55 -1.55 9.09
N GLU A 282 9.14 -0.61 8.34
CA GLU A 282 10.01 0.43 8.91
C GLU A 282 9.27 1.36 9.88
N ASN A 283 8.01 1.72 9.57
CA ASN A 283 7.21 2.67 10.34
C ASN A 283 6.32 2.01 11.42
N LEU A 284 6.45 0.71 11.61
CA LEU A 284 5.64 -0.01 12.60
C LEU A 284 6.43 -0.28 13.87
N ASP A 285 5.84 0.08 15.02
CA ASP A 285 6.45 -0.10 16.32
C ASP A 285 6.47 -1.58 16.73
N VAL A 286 7.57 -1.98 17.32
CA VAL A 286 7.61 -3.14 18.22
C VAL A 286 7.22 -2.58 19.59
N LYS A 287 5.96 -2.74 20.01
CA LYS A 287 5.67 -2.58 21.43
C LYS A 287 6.37 -3.74 22.12
N THR A 288 7.56 -3.48 22.68
CA THR A 288 8.11 -4.31 23.73
C THR A 288 7.05 -4.30 24.84
N ASN A 289 6.47 -5.46 25.19
CA ASN A 289 5.86 -5.58 26.51
C ASN A 289 6.85 -4.95 27.47
N PRO A 290 6.41 -4.04 28.39
CA PRO A 290 7.32 -3.60 29.42
C PRO A 290 7.87 -4.89 30.02
N VAL A 291 9.14 -5.15 29.83
CA VAL A 291 9.87 -6.10 30.66
C VAL A 291 9.56 -5.59 32.05
N ILE A 292 8.81 -6.35 32.84
CA ILE A 292 8.68 -6.08 34.27
C ILE A 292 10.14 -6.08 34.71
N SER A 293 10.72 -4.90 34.83
CA SER A 293 12.00 -4.74 35.48
C SER A 293 11.70 -5.17 36.90
N MET A 294 11.99 -6.41 37.22
CA MET A 294 12.16 -6.82 38.59
C MET A 294 13.33 -5.97 39.09
N SER A 295 13.02 -4.76 39.55
CA SER A 295 13.90 -4.05 40.43
C SER A 295 14.20 -5.03 41.54
N LEU A 296 15.47 -5.40 41.67
CA LEU A 296 16.01 -6.10 42.84
C LEU A 296 15.57 -5.28 44.06
N PHE A 297 14.50 -5.71 44.71
CA PHE A 297 14.18 -5.23 46.04
C PHE A 297 15.30 -5.72 46.97
N PRO A 298 15.87 -4.82 47.77
CA PRO A 298 16.81 -5.24 48.80
C PRO A 298 16.08 -6.18 49.74
N ALA A 299 16.75 -7.25 50.14
CA ALA A 299 16.26 -8.25 51.07
C ALA A 299 15.80 -7.61 52.39
N GLY A 300 14.49 -7.45 52.56
CA GLY A 300 13.88 -6.92 53.77
C GLY A 300 12.43 -7.41 53.89
N LEU A 301 12.26 -8.35 54.79
CA LEU A 301 11.05 -8.87 55.42
C LEU A 301 9.69 -8.50 54.81
N MET A 302 9.09 -9.42 54.10
CA MET A 302 7.62 -9.44 53.92
C MET A 302 7.00 -10.44 54.92
N ARG A 303 6.27 -9.89 55.90
CA ARG A 303 5.30 -10.67 56.68
C ARG A 303 4.02 -10.79 55.87
N PHE A 304 3.76 -11.98 55.33
CA PHE A 304 2.44 -12.30 54.77
C PHE A 304 1.47 -12.72 55.91
N ARG A 305 0.37 -11.97 56.05
CA ARG A 305 -0.80 -12.49 56.75
C ARG A 305 -1.59 -13.37 55.76
N SER A 306 -1.59 -14.67 56.02
CA SER A 306 -2.43 -15.61 55.30
C SER A 306 -3.87 -15.56 55.85
N ASN A 307 -4.84 -15.26 54.98
CA ASN A 307 -6.20 -15.73 55.15
C ASN A 307 -6.57 -16.47 53.85
N ASN A 308 -6.87 -17.73 54.05
CA ASN A 308 -7.52 -18.74 53.20
C ASN A 308 -6.63 -19.69 52.38
N THR A 309 -6.76 -20.89 52.81
CA THR A 309 -6.36 -22.22 52.39
C THR A 309 -6.67 -22.54 50.92
N SER A 310 -5.73 -23.32 50.36
CA SER A 310 -5.80 -24.11 49.12
C SER A 310 -5.16 -23.50 47.87
N SER A 311 -3.83 -23.55 47.83
CA SER A 311 -3.00 -23.71 46.62
C SER A 311 -1.47 -23.74 46.89
N CYS A 312 -1.08 -24.55 47.86
CA CYS A 312 0.34 -24.62 48.29
C CYS A 312 1.21 -25.64 47.51
N GLY A 313 0.71 -26.21 46.40
CA GLY A 313 1.43 -27.27 45.68
C GLY A 313 2.31 -26.84 44.49
N LEU A 314 1.99 -25.72 43.85
CA LEU A 314 2.60 -25.36 42.57
C LEU A 314 3.89 -24.50 42.68
N TRP A 315 4.09 -23.82 43.79
CA TRP A 315 5.22 -22.87 43.92
C TRP A 315 6.53 -23.49 44.44
N THR A 316 6.49 -24.67 45.00
CA THR A 316 7.71 -25.37 45.48
C THR A 316 8.46 -26.07 44.33
N ALA A 317 7.77 -26.41 43.23
CA ALA A 317 8.36 -27.09 42.08
C ALA A 317 9.17 -26.15 41.15
N LEU A 318 8.92 -24.85 41.20
CA LEU A 318 9.58 -23.87 40.32
C LEU A 318 10.98 -23.41 40.84
N ARG A 319 11.38 -23.86 42.01
CA ARG A 319 12.65 -23.41 42.63
C ARG A 319 13.89 -24.22 42.18
N THR A 320 13.70 -25.28 41.43
CA THR A 320 14.77 -26.20 41.03
C THR A 320 14.94 -26.40 39.52
N MET A 321 14.17 -25.68 38.68
CA MET A 321 14.26 -25.83 37.23
C MET A 321 15.12 -24.76 36.58
N SER A 322 15.91 -25.16 35.59
CA SER A 322 16.70 -24.24 34.75
C SER A 322 15.78 -23.39 33.89
N GLY A 323 16.19 -22.16 33.53
CA GLY A 323 15.36 -21.20 32.82
C GLY A 323 14.73 -21.68 31.50
N ARG A 324 15.21 -22.81 30.94
CA ARG A 324 14.71 -23.41 29.71
C ARG A 324 13.47 -24.32 29.95
N GLU A 325 13.41 -24.94 31.09
CA GLU A 325 12.29 -25.85 31.48
C GLU A 325 11.06 -25.06 31.96
N ALA A 326 11.28 -23.92 32.63
CA ALA A 326 10.23 -23.01 33.05
C ALA A 326 9.48 -22.40 31.84
N TRP A 327 10.14 -22.19 30.70
CA TRP A 327 9.54 -21.67 29.49
C TRP A 327 8.59 -22.67 28.80
N ILE A 328 8.90 -23.97 28.86
CA ILE A 328 8.09 -25.02 28.24
C ILE A 328 6.80 -25.23 29.02
N MET A 329 6.84 -25.21 30.35
CA MET A 329 5.65 -25.41 31.19
C MET A 329 4.65 -24.23 31.10
N ALA A 330 5.12 -23.00 30.96
CA ALA A 330 4.26 -21.82 30.81
C ALA A 330 3.46 -21.77 29.50
N ASN A 331 3.83 -22.56 28.50
CA ASN A 331 3.16 -22.59 27.19
C ASN A 331 2.30 -23.84 26.93
N THR A 332 2.23 -24.78 27.88
CA THR A 332 1.46 -26.03 27.73
C THR A 332 0.10 -26.02 28.47
N VAL A 333 -0.16 -24.96 29.25
CA VAL A 333 -1.45 -24.78 29.95
C VAL A 333 -2.18 -23.57 29.38
N ARG A 334 -2.80 -23.78 28.22
CA ARG A 334 -3.90 -22.99 27.69
C ARG A 334 -4.84 -23.86 26.89
#